data_ccafdf4fd4057a577bd722a6ea9108f8
#
_entry.id   ccafdf4fd4057a577bd722a6ea9108f8
#
_cell.length_a   1.000
_cell.length_b   1.000
_cell.length_c   1.000
_cell.angle_alpha   90.00
_cell.angle_beta   90.00
_cell.angle_gamma   90.00
#
_symmetry.space_group_name_H-M   'P 1'
#
loop_
_entity.id
_entity.type
_entity.pdbx_description
1 polymer ?
#
loop_
_entity_poly.entity_id
_entity_poly.type
_entity_poly.pdbx_seq_one_letter_code
_entity_poly.pdbx_strand_id
1 'polypeptide(L)'
;FQFPSAVKIDTFSKGRIELLHFRVTHDCLLNNYELIHIRTTLKCDVLVCMVTRGDQVLIPRGDFVFREGDVVAIVSTPPKANDFFKKIGIGAGRARTAMIVGGGTIAYYLARRLLEVGIHTKIIDQDPARCEHLSELLPKASIICGDGTDERLLIQEGWRTWMLLLH
;
A
#
# COMPACT_ATOMS: atom_id res chain seq x y z
N PHE A 1 -2.76 -12.47 -5.94
CA PHE A 1 -2.66 -11.62 -4.73
C PHE A 1 -3.42 -10.34 -5.04
N GLN A 2 -4.63 -10.21 -4.49
CA GLN A 2 -5.38 -8.95 -4.59
C GLN A 2 -5.11 -8.16 -3.32
N PHE A 3 -4.29 -7.13 -3.42
CA PHE A 3 -4.27 -6.08 -2.40
C PHE A 3 -5.56 -5.26 -2.56
N PRO A 4 -6.41 -5.13 -1.53
CA PRO A 4 -7.72 -4.49 -1.67
C PRO A 4 -7.68 -3.02 -2.13
N SER A 5 -6.55 -2.38 -2.08
CA SER A 5 -6.37 -0.96 -2.48
C SER A 5 -4.93 -0.67 -2.94
N ALA A 6 -4.32 -1.55 -3.73
CA ALA A 6 -2.98 -1.30 -4.25
C ALA A 6 -2.96 -0.02 -5.07
N VAL A 7 -2.27 0.98 -4.58
CA VAL A 7 -1.99 2.20 -5.33
C VAL A 7 -0.73 1.95 -6.15
N LYS A 8 -0.88 1.86 -7.48
CA LYS A 8 0.28 1.94 -8.36
C LYS A 8 0.64 3.42 -8.49
N ILE A 9 1.90 3.75 -8.27
CA ILE A 9 2.40 5.13 -8.32
C ILE A 9 3.45 5.22 -9.42
N ASP A 10 3.19 6.04 -10.42
CA ASP A 10 4.16 6.43 -11.44
C ASP A 10 4.52 7.91 -11.22
N THR A 11 5.79 8.20 -10.97
CA THR A 11 6.26 9.56 -10.66
C THR A 11 6.82 10.25 -11.91
N PHE A 12 6.46 11.52 -12.08
CA PHE A 12 6.91 12.37 -13.19
C PHE A 12 7.57 13.64 -12.66
N SER A 13 8.32 14.31 -13.54
CA SER A 13 8.93 15.62 -13.25
C SER A 13 9.74 15.66 -11.94
N LYS A 14 10.59 14.66 -11.72
CA LYS A 14 11.44 14.53 -10.51
C LYS A 14 10.60 14.43 -9.21
N GLY A 15 9.49 13.70 -9.25
CA GLY A 15 8.63 13.49 -8.07
C GLY A 15 7.67 14.64 -7.76
N ARG A 16 7.50 15.62 -8.65
CA ARG A 16 6.56 16.74 -8.44
C ARG A 16 5.12 16.38 -8.77
N ILE A 17 4.93 15.44 -9.69
CA ILE A 17 3.62 14.99 -10.16
C ILE A 17 3.61 13.47 -10.09
N GLU A 18 2.51 12.93 -9.62
CA GLU A 18 2.27 11.48 -9.51
C GLU A 18 1.00 11.11 -10.28
N LEU A 19 1.07 10.01 -11.03
CA LEU A 19 -0.07 9.30 -11.56
C LEU A 19 -0.33 8.10 -10.65
N LEU A 20 -1.48 8.12 -10.02
CA LEU A 20 -1.84 7.18 -8.96
C LEU A 20 -3.05 6.35 -9.43
N HIS A 21 -2.92 5.03 -9.39
CA HIS A 21 -4.01 4.12 -9.70
C HIS A 21 -4.50 3.45 -8.42
N PHE A 22 -5.78 3.49 -8.17
CA PHE A 22 -6.39 2.82 -7.02
C PHE A 22 -7.74 2.21 -7.39
N ARG A 23 -8.15 1.21 -6.61
CA ARG A 23 -9.44 0.56 -6.79
C ARG A 23 -10.47 1.12 -5.82
N VAL A 24 -11.66 1.41 -6.31
CA VAL A 24 -12.81 1.75 -5.47
C VAL A 24 -13.30 0.48 -4.78
N THR A 25 -13.19 0.45 -3.46
CA THR A 25 -13.71 -0.64 -2.62
C THR A 25 -15.09 -0.31 -2.10
N HIS A 26 -15.79 -1.29 -1.54
CA HIS A 26 -17.10 -1.11 -0.93
C HIS A 26 -17.13 0.05 0.07
N ASP A 27 -16.11 0.10 0.95
CA ASP A 27 -16.00 1.08 2.04
C ASP A 27 -15.39 2.43 1.61
N CYS A 28 -15.03 2.57 0.33
CA CYS A 28 -14.50 3.82 -0.21
C CYS A 28 -15.62 4.85 -0.35
N LEU A 29 -15.39 6.09 0.11
CA LEU A 29 -16.36 7.18 -0.03
C LEU A 29 -16.74 7.46 -1.48
N LEU A 30 -15.87 7.11 -2.44
CA LEU A 30 -16.17 7.28 -3.87
C LEU A 30 -17.19 6.28 -4.39
N ASN A 31 -17.49 5.18 -3.69
CA ASN A 31 -18.51 4.24 -4.13
C ASN A 31 -19.89 4.92 -4.19
N ASN A 32 -20.51 4.94 -5.36
CA ASN A 32 -21.74 5.68 -5.67
C ASN A 32 -21.63 7.22 -5.54
N TYR A 33 -20.43 7.77 -5.72
CA TYR A 33 -20.17 9.21 -5.62
C TYR A 33 -19.92 9.82 -6.99
N GLU A 34 -20.44 11.03 -7.24
CA GLU A 34 -20.21 11.74 -8.50
C GLU A 34 -18.88 12.47 -8.52
N LEU A 35 -18.21 12.45 -9.69
CA LEU A 35 -16.90 13.09 -9.88
C LEU A 35 -16.90 14.58 -9.51
N ILE A 36 -17.97 15.31 -9.86
CA ILE A 36 -18.07 16.75 -9.57
C ILE A 36 -17.93 17.06 -8.08
N HIS A 37 -18.39 16.16 -7.21
CA HIS A 37 -18.36 16.32 -5.77
C HIS A 37 -16.96 16.19 -5.16
N ILE A 38 -15.99 15.61 -5.87
CA ILE A 38 -14.58 15.58 -5.42
C ILE A 38 -14.08 17.01 -5.23
N ARG A 39 -14.40 17.91 -6.15
CA ARG A 39 -13.96 19.30 -6.09
C ARG A 39 -14.90 20.16 -5.24
N THR A 40 -16.21 20.01 -5.37
CA THR A 40 -17.20 20.87 -4.73
C THR A 40 -17.40 20.55 -3.26
N THR A 41 -17.50 19.29 -2.90
CA THR A 41 -17.82 18.81 -1.54
C THR A 41 -16.57 18.40 -0.77
N LEU A 42 -15.73 17.55 -1.36
CA LEU A 42 -14.49 17.09 -0.69
C LEU A 42 -13.39 18.15 -0.72
N LYS A 43 -13.52 19.17 -1.57
CA LYS A 43 -12.53 20.25 -1.74
C LYS A 43 -11.13 19.69 -2.02
N CYS A 44 -11.06 18.65 -2.86
CA CYS A 44 -9.83 18.05 -3.29
C CYS A 44 -9.46 18.54 -4.70
N ASP A 45 -8.20 18.92 -4.86
CA ASP A 45 -7.66 19.38 -6.13
C ASP A 45 -6.81 18.26 -6.75
N VAL A 46 -7.50 17.25 -7.26
CA VAL A 46 -6.94 16.11 -8.01
C VAL A 46 -7.61 16.04 -9.36
N LEU A 47 -6.86 15.61 -10.38
CA LEU A 47 -7.38 15.38 -11.72
C LEU A 47 -7.63 13.89 -11.91
N VAL A 48 -8.88 13.50 -12.04
CA VAL A 48 -9.24 12.14 -12.47
C VAL A 48 -9.09 12.05 -13.97
N CYS A 49 -8.13 11.27 -14.44
CA CYS A 49 -7.78 11.15 -15.85
C CYS A 49 -8.55 10.03 -16.54
N MET A 50 -8.73 8.92 -15.83
CA MET A 50 -9.24 7.69 -16.42
C MET A 50 -9.89 6.83 -15.34
N VAL A 51 -10.91 6.08 -15.75
CA VAL A 51 -11.53 5.03 -14.94
C VAL A 51 -11.61 3.76 -15.78
N THR A 52 -11.14 2.65 -15.24
CA THR A 52 -11.32 1.33 -15.85
C THR A 52 -12.42 0.59 -15.08
N ARG A 53 -13.48 0.21 -15.80
CA ARG A 53 -14.62 -0.56 -15.28
C ARG A 53 -14.74 -1.86 -16.06
N GLY A 54 -14.40 -2.99 -15.42
CA GLY A 54 -14.19 -4.25 -16.14
C GLY A 54 -13.10 -4.09 -17.19
N ASP A 55 -13.42 -4.37 -18.45
CA ASP A 55 -12.48 -4.24 -19.58
C ASP A 55 -12.61 -2.88 -20.33
N GLN A 56 -13.45 -1.99 -19.86
CA GLN A 56 -13.67 -0.69 -20.50
C GLN A 56 -12.86 0.41 -19.85
N VAL A 57 -12.20 1.20 -20.70
CA VAL A 57 -11.48 2.42 -20.28
C VAL A 57 -12.36 3.63 -20.58
N LEU A 58 -12.67 4.41 -19.55
CA LEU A 58 -13.58 5.54 -19.59
C LEU A 58 -12.83 6.83 -19.22
N ILE A 59 -13.10 7.90 -19.95
CA ILE A 59 -12.67 9.26 -19.56
C ILE A 59 -13.86 9.90 -18.84
N PRO A 60 -13.82 10.06 -17.51
CA PRO A 60 -14.99 10.48 -16.76
C PRO A 60 -15.27 11.99 -16.96
N ARG A 61 -16.55 12.34 -17.01
CA ARG A 61 -17.05 13.72 -16.98
C ARG A 61 -17.60 14.04 -15.59
N GLY A 62 -18.01 15.28 -15.35
CA GLY A 62 -18.45 15.73 -14.02
C GLY A 62 -19.60 14.92 -13.40
N ASP A 63 -20.51 14.42 -14.22
CA ASP A 63 -21.67 13.58 -13.90
C ASP A 63 -21.35 12.08 -13.76
N PHE A 64 -20.06 11.71 -13.88
CA PHE A 64 -19.64 10.32 -13.76
C PHE A 64 -19.79 9.82 -12.32
N VAL A 65 -20.49 8.69 -12.16
CA VAL A 65 -20.68 8.03 -10.86
C VAL A 65 -19.70 6.86 -10.74
N PHE A 66 -18.83 6.91 -9.74
CA PHE A 66 -17.92 5.81 -9.42
C PHE A 66 -18.68 4.62 -8.83
N ARG A 67 -18.18 3.42 -9.07
CA ARG A 67 -18.73 2.16 -8.55
C ARG A 67 -17.64 1.31 -7.94
N GLU A 68 -18.05 0.44 -7.03
CA GLU A 68 -17.16 -0.59 -6.52
C GLU A 68 -16.51 -1.39 -7.65
N GLY A 69 -15.22 -1.67 -7.53
CA GLY A 69 -14.42 -2.37 -8.54
C GLY A 69 -13.78 -1.47 -9.60
N ASP A 70 -14.20 -0.21 -9.73
CA ASP A 70 -13.55 0.74 -10.63
C ASP A 70 -12.07 0.91 -10.27
N VAL A 71 -11.20 0.91 -11.27
CA VAL A 71 -9.80 1.31 -11.13
C VAL A 71 -9.68 2.74 -11.64
N VAL A 72 -9.39 3.64 -10.73
CA VAL A 72 -9.33 5.09 -10.98
C VAL A 72 -7.88 5.54 -11.09
N ALA A 73 -7.57 6.30 -12.14
CA ALA A 73 -6.29 6.95 -12.32
C ALA A 73 -6.42 8.45 -12.07
N ILE A 74 -5.64 8.97 -11.13
CA ILE A 74 -5.59 10.40 -10.80
C ILE A 74 -4.19 10.96 -11.02
N VAL A 75 -4.13 12.24 -11.41
CA VAL A 75 -2.89 13.02 -11.42
C VAL A 75 -2.96 14.07 -10.32
N SER A 76 -1.92 14.12 -9.50
CA SER A 76 -1.84 15.07 -8.40
C SER A 76 -0.38 15.29 -7.95
N THR A 77 -0.20 16.26 -7.05
CA THR A 77 1.05 16.37 -6.28
C THR A 77 0.97 15.47 -5.04
N PRO A 78 2.11 14.97 -4.50
CA PRO A 78 2.11 14.08 -3.34
C PRO A 78 1.29 14.59 -2.13
N PRO A 79 1.38 15.88 -1.72
CA PRO A 79 0.57 16.37 -0.60
C PRO A 79 -0.94 16.35 -0.87
N LYS A 80 -1.37 16.72 -2.09
CA LYS A 80 -2.79 16.73 -2.48
C LYS A 80 -3.34 15.32 -2.62
N ALA A 81 -2.55 14.39 -3.14
CA ALA A 81 -2.91 12.98 -3.22
C ALA A 81 -3.14 12.40 -1.82
N ASN A 82 -2.24 12.66 -0.87
CA ASN A 82 -2.38 12.21 0.52
C ASN A 82 -3.65 12.75 1.19
N ASP A 83 -3.97 14.03 0.99
CA ASP A 83 -5.21 14.63 1.51
C ASP A 83 -6.46 13.98 0.90
N PHE A 84 -6.44 13.78 -0.42
CA PHE A 84 -7.52 13.11 -1.14
C PHE A 84 -7.75 11.69 -0.63
N PHE A 85 -6.70 10.85 -0.54
CA PHE A 85 -6.84 9.47 -0.07
C PHE A 85 -7.36 9.38 1.36
N LYS A 86 -6.92 10.28 2.25
CA LYS A 86 -7.46 10.36 3.61
C LYS A 86 -8.96 10.65 3.62
N LYS A 87 -9.42 11.58 2.78
CA LYS A 87 -10.82 12.00 2.73
C LYS A 87 -11.74 10.93 2.15
N ILE A 88 -11.27 10.17 1.16
CA ILE A 88 -12.09 9.10 0.56
C ILE A 88 -12.03 7.77 1.34
N GLY A 89 -11.34 7.75 2.48
CA GLY A 89 -11.25 6.55 3.33
C GLY A 89 -10.34 5.45 2.75
N ILE A 90 -9.74 5.69 1.59
CA ILE A 90 -8.60 4.90 1.14
C ILE A 90 -7.43 5.45 1.94
N GLY A 91 -7.28 4.99 3.15
CA GLY A 91 -6.10 5.32 3.90
C GLY A 91 -4.91 4.93 3.03
N ALA A 92 -4.00 5.87 2.81
CA ALA A 92 -2.62 5.52 2.97
C ALA A 92 -2.55 4.96 4.40
N GLY A 93 -3.02 3.76 4.58
CA GLY A 93 -2.72 2.96 5.73
C GLY A 93 -1.21 2.93 5.68
N ARG A 94 -0.57 3.84 6.43
CA ARG A 94 0.84 3.67 6.70
C ARG A 94 0.92 2.23 7.13
N ALA A 95 1.58 1.41 6.32
CA ALA A 95 1.82 0.05 6.71
C ALA A 95 2.34 0.13 8.14
N ARG A 96 1.59 -0.41 9.09
CA ARG A 96 2.00 -0.38 10.51
C ARG A 96 2.90 -1.56 10.80
N THR A 97 2.83 -2.54 9.94
CA THR A 97 3.49 -3.83 10.09
C THR A 97 4.08 -4.26 8.74
N ALA A 98 5.25 -4.84 8.76
CA ALA A 98 5.91 -5.40 7.58
C ALA A 98 6.51 -6.76 7.92
N MET A 99 6.28 -7.76 7.08
CA MET A 99 6.91 -9.07 7.18
C MET A 99 7.88 -9.24 6.03
N ILE A 100 9.13 -9.59 6.35
CA ILE A 100 10.21 -9.82 5.40
C ILE A 100 10.54 -11.31 5.45
N VAL A 101 10.55 -11.97 4.31
CA VAL A 101 10.96 -13.37 4.17
C VAL A 101 12.36 -13.40 3.58
N GLY A 102 13.29 -13.98 4.33
CA GLY A 102 14.74 -13.96 4.09
C GLY A 102 15.44 -12.87 4.92
N GLY A 103 16.44 -13.26 5.70
CA GLY A 103 17.20 -12.40 6.63
C GLY A 103 18.56 -11.94 6.07
N GLY A 104 18.70 -11.83 4.74
CA GLY A 104 19.93 -11.39 4.11
C GLY A 104 20.27 -9.92 4.36
N THR A 105 21.36 -9.46 3.75
CA THR A 105 21.87 -8.08 3.91
C THR A 105 20.82 -7.03 3.55
N ILE A 106 20.07 -7.23 2.48
CA ILE A 106 19.01 -6.30 2.04
C ILE A 106 17.90 -6.25 3.08
N ALA A 107 17.49 -7.42 3.61
CA ALA A 107 16.46 -7.51 4.65
C ALA A 107 16.85 -6.73 5.91
N TYR A 108 18.11 -6.79 6.32
CA TYR A 108 18.63 -6.02 7.44
C TYR A 108 18.48 -4.51 7.24
N TYR A 109 18.94 -3.98 6.10
CA TYR A 109 18.85 -2.55 5.82
C TYR A 109 17.39 -2.08 5.65
N LEU A 110 16.56 -2.90 5.00
CA LEU A 110 15.15 -2.62 4.84
C LEU A 110 14.44 -2.58 6.20
N ALA A 111 14.64 -3.60 7.02
CA ALA A 111 14.04 -3.68 8.37
C ALA A 111 14.43 -2.49 9.24
N ARG A 112 15.71 -2.11 9.21
CA ARG A 112 16.19 -0.93 9.95
C ARG A 112 15.45 0.33 9.52
N ARG A 113 15.29 0.55 8.21
CA ARG A 113 14.56 1.71 7.68
C ARG A 113 13.08 1.69 8.04
N LEU A 114 12.44 0.52 7.99
CA LEU A 114 11.05 0.37 8.38
C LEU A 114 10.84 0.68 9.87
N LEU A 115 11.73 0.20 10.74
CA LEU A 115 11.70 0.48 12.16
C LEU A 115 11.94 1.97 12.49
N GLU A 116 12.85 2.64 11.76
CA GLU A 116 13.11 4.08 11.89
C GLU A 116 11.86 4.94 11.60
N VAL A 117 11.00 4.51 10.66
CA VAL A 117 9.75 5.19 10.32
C VAL A 117 8.53 4.70 11.12
N GLY A 118 8.76 3.85 12.15
CA GLY A 118 7.73 3.37 13.07
C GLY A 118 6.88 2.22 12.54
N ILE A 119 7.38 1.46 11.56
CA ILE A 119 6.74 0.25 11.06
C ILE A 119 7.23 -0.96 11.86
N HIS A 120 6.33 -1.68 12.52
CA HIS A 120 6.66 -2.94 13.18
C HIS A 120 7.11 -3.95 12.13
N THR A 121 8.32 -4.48 12.31
CA THR A 121 8.93 -5.35 11.31
C THR A 121 9.16 -6.74 11.88
N LYS A 122 8.77 -7.75 11.13
CA LYS A 122 9.02 -9.16 11.39
C LYS A 122 9.89 -9.72 10.27
N ILE A 123 10.92 -10.49 10.61
CA ILE A 123 11.80 -11.17 9.66
C ILE A 123 11.69 -12.66 9.90
N ILE A 124 11.51 -13.43 8.84
CA ILE A 124 11.50 -14.91 8.88
C ILE A 124 12.72 -15.39 8.09
N ASP A 125 13.59 -16.18 8.72
CA ASP A 125 14.72 -16.82 8.06
C ASP A 125 14.91 -18.24 8.59
N GLN A 126 15.35 -19.16 7.73
CA GLN A 126 15.55 -20.56 8.10
C GLN A 126 16.91 -20.83 8.78
N ASP A 127 17.86 -19.91 8.69
CA ASP A 127 19.20 -20.05 9.26
C ASP A 127 19.23 -19.55 10.72
N PRO A 128 19.39 -20.47 11.71
CA PRO A 128 19.39 -20.09 13.12
C PRO A 128 20.50 -19.08 13.50
N ALA A 129 21.69 -19.23 12.94
CA ALA A 129 22.81 -18.32 13.23
C ALA A 129 22.53 -16.91 12.72
N ARG A 130 21.86 -16.81 11.56
CA ARG A 130 21.42 -15.52 11.01
C ARG A 130 20.30 -14.91 11.83
N CYS A 131 19.35 -15.71 12.30
CA CYS A 131 18.28 -15.24 13.19
C CYS A 131 18.84 -14.68 14.49
N GLU A 132 19.79 -15.37 15.12
CA GLU A 132 20.48 -14.90 16.32
C GLU A 132 21.17 -13.56 16.08
N HIS A 133 22.00 -13.47 15.05
CA HIS A 133 22.69 -12.24 14.67
C HIS A 133 21.74 -11.07 14.38
N LEU A 134 20.64 -11.32 13.66
CA LEU A 134 19.63 -10.28 13.37
C LEU A 134 18.92 -9.81 14.65
N SER A 135 18.66 -10.71 15.61
CA SER A 135 18.03 -10.34 16.86
C SER A 135 18.89 -9.39 17.71
N GLU A 136 20.21 -9.54 17.65
CA GLU A 136 21.16 -8.63 18.30
C GLU A 136 21.20 -7.26 17.59
N LEU A 137 21.23 -7.26 16.24
CA LEU A 137 21.34 -6.03 15.45
C LEU A 137 20.04 -5.22 15.39
N LEU A 138 18.89 -5.88 15.49
CA LEU A 138 17.55 -5.29 15.34
C LEU A 138 16.65 -5.61 16.55
N PRO A 139 16.96 -5.11 17.75
CA PRO A 139 16.24 -5.48 18.98
C PRO A 139 14.76 -5.06 18.99
N LYS A 140 14.33 -4.21 18.04
CA LYS A 140 12.93 -3.79 17.87
C LYS A 140 12.19 -4.62 16.81
N ALA A 141 12.87 -5.49 16.06
CA ALA A 141 12.25 -6.39 15.11
C ALA A 141 11.85 -7.72 15.79
N SER A 142 10.82 -8.36 15.28
CA SER A 142 10.49 -9.74 15.62
C SER A 142 11.22 -10.67 14.66
N ILE A 143 12.14 -11.49 15.16
CA ILE A 143 12.88 -12.46 14.36
C ILE A 143 12.28 -13.85 14.59
N ILE A 144 11.88 -14.50 13.52
CA ILE A 144 11.30 -15.85 13.52
C ILE A 144 12.24 -16.79 12.76
N CYS A 145 12.75 -17.81 13.46
CA CYS A 145 13.55 -18.85 12.84
C CYS A 145 12.61 -19.91 12.27
N GLY A 146 12.55 -20.01 10.94
CA GLY A 146 11.65 -20.95 10.25
C GLY A 146 11.69 -20.83 8.75
N ASP A 147 11.04 -21.78 8.09
CA ASP A 147 10.93 -21.79 6.63
C ASP A 147 9.85 -20.78 6.18
N GLY A 148 10.28 -19.71 5.54
CA GLY A 148 9.41 -18.66 4.98
C GLY A 148 8.54 -19.11 3.82
N THR A 149 8.69 -20.35 3.33
CA THR A 149 7.81 -20.96 2.34
C THR A 149 6.71 -21.82 2.98
N ASP A 150 6.79 -22.10 4.28
CA ASP A 150 5.75 -22.84 5.02
C ASP A 150 4.53 -21.96 5.24
N GLU A 151 3.46 -22.28 4.52
CA GLU A 151 2.18 -21.57 4.61
C GLU A 151 1.60 -21.60 6.05
N ARG A 152 1.81 -22.68 6.81
CA ARG A 152 1.30 -22.81 8.17
C ARG A 152 2.01 -21.81 9.09
N LEU A 153 3.33 -21.71 8.97
CA LEU A 153 4.12 -20.72 9.71
C LEU A 153 3.65 -19.30 9.37
N LEU A 154 3.49 -19.00 8.08
CA LEU A 154 3.04 -17.68 7.64
C LEU A 154 1.65 -17.33 8.17
N ILE A 155 0.71 -18.30 8.18
CA ILE A 155 -0.64 -18.11 8.73
C ILE A 155 -0.57 -17.87 10.24
N GLN A 156 0.21 -18.68 10.97
CA GLN A 156 0.40 -18.54 12.42
C GLN A 156 0.98 -17.18 12.78
N GLU A 157 1.93 -16.70 12.00
CA GLU A 157 2.58 -15.40 12.18
C GLU A 157 1.75 -14.22 11.67
N GLY A 158 0.55 -14.49 11.13
CA GLY A 158 -0.45 -13.47 10.78
C GLY A 158 -0.19 -12.77 9.43
N TRP A 159 0.41 -13.46 8.45
CA TRP A 159 0.78 -12.86 7.16
C TRP A 159 -0.35 -12.07 6.46
N ARG A 160 -1.62 -12.42 6.71
CA ARG A 160 -2.78 -11.71 6.13
C ARG A 160 -2.93 -10.27 6.61
N THR A 161 -2.37 -9.96 7.77
CA THR A 161 -2.42 -8.62 8.38
C THR A 161 -1.12 -7.84 8.20
N TRP A 162 -0.08 -8.47 7.66
CA TRP A 162 1.23 -7.89 7.43
C TRP A 162 1.45 -7.58 5.96
N MET A 163 2.14 -6.48 5.66
CA MET A 163 2.64 -6.23 4.31
C MET A 163 3.80 -7.21 4.05
N LEU A 164 3.61 -8.16 3.13
CA LEU A 164 4.62 -9.17 2.80
C LEU A 164 5.63 -8.61 1.82
N LEU A 165 6.91 -8.67 2.20
CA LEU A 165 8.06 -8.32 1.38
C LEU A 165 8.92 -9.57 1.21
N LEU A 166 8.91 -10.13 0.00
CA LEU A 166 9.77 -11.26 -0.39
C LEU A 166 11.11 -10.73 -0.88
N HIS A 167 12.18 -11.38 -0.43
CA HIS A 167 13.53 -11.09 -0.89
C HIS A 167 14.26 -12.37 -1.27
#